data_d7d690e773e4f562dd98f69b72ccc11b
#
_entry.id   d7d690e773e4f562dd98f69b72ccc11b
#
_cell.length_a   1.000
_cell.length_b   1.000
_cell.length_c   1.000
_cell.angle_alpha   90.00
_cell.angle_beta   90.00
_cell.angle_gamma   90.00
#
_symmetry.space_group_name_H-M   'P 1'
#
loop_
_entity.id
_entity.type
_entity.pdbx_description
1 polymer ?
#
loop_
_entity_poly.entity_id
_entity_poly.type
_entity_poly.pdbx_seq_one_letter_code
_entity_poly.pdbx_strand_id
1 'polypeptide(L)'
;TTRDADLEQLASLLEVSVDYINEQLSASWVTDDVFVPIRSVAVDNEELISQVLEISGVMVNTTSAREYPYGETLAHLTGYVQAISAEELDTMADQGYTSSSIVGKSGLEQIYESSLRGTDGCEILILYSDGTVKETLGYQAAVDGNDVHLTIDAQLCQILYDQLEGDNGLAVAMNMKTGAILSLVSAPSY
;
A
#
# COMPACT_ATOMS: atom_id res chain seq x y z
N THR A 1 -25.41 -13.85 19.83
CA THR A 1 -26.22 -13.78 18.60
C THR A 1 -25.41 -14.33 17.42
N THR A 2 -26.03 -14.63 16.29
CA THR A 2 -25.33 -15.10 15.07
C THR A 2 -24.25 -14.09 14.67
N ARG A 3 -24.56 -12.80 14.72
CA ARG A 3 -23.61 -11.71 14.41
C ARG A 3 -22.35 -11.73 15.29
N ASP A 4 -22.46 -12.05 16.56
CA ASP A 4 -21.31 -12.07 17.46
C ASP A 4 -20.38 -13.26 17.14
N ALA A 5 -20.95 -14.41 16.77
CA ALA A 5 -20.20 -15.58 16.32
C ALA A 5 -19.49 -15.32 14.98
N ASP A 6 -20.14 -14.61 14.05
CA ASP A 6 -19.56 -14.23 12.76
C ASP A 6 -18.39 -13.26 12.95
N LEU A 7 -18.49 -12.30 13.89
CA LEU A 7 -17.41 -11.38 14.25
C LEU A 7 -16.22 -12.07 14.90
N GLU A 8 -16.48 -13.04 15.81
CA GLU A 8 -15.43 -13.83 16.43
C GLU A 8 -14.69 -14.70 15.40
N GLN A 9 -15.42 -15.29 14.46
CA GLN A 9 -14.84 -16.08 13.37
C GLN A 9 -14.00 -15.19 12.44
N LEU A 10 -14.51 -14.03 12.03
CA LEU A 10 -13.78 -13.07 11.20
C LEU A 10 -12.50 -12.58 11.88
N ALA A 11 -12.61 -12.22 13.17
CA ALA A 11 -11.48 -11.78 13.99
C ALA A 11 -10.38 -12.84 14.06
N SER A 12 -10.77 -14.11 14.24
CA SER A 12 -9.83 -15.24 14.28
C SER A 12 -9.16 -15.47 12.93
N LEU A 13 -9.90 -15.45 11.83
CA LEU A 13 -9.37 -15.65 10.47
C LEU A 13 -8.42 -14.52 10.05
N LEU A 14 -8.75 -13.30 10.40
CA LEU A 14 -7.95 -12.12 10.06
C LEU A 14 -6.86 -11.81 11.10
N GLU A 15 -6.74 -12.58 12.19
CA GLU A 15 -5.78 -12.34 13.28
C GLU A 15 -5.87 -10.92 13.87
N VAL A 16 -7.08 -10.43 14.05
CA VAL A 16 -7.37 -9.13 14.66
C VAL A 16 -8.28 -9.31 15.87
N SER A 17 -8.38 -8.30 16.73
CA SER A 17 -9.32 -8.38 17.85
C SER A 17 -10.75 -8.02 17.43
N VAL A 18 -11.75 -8.60 18.09
CA VAL A 18 -13.17 -8.22 17.88
C VAL A 18 -13.39 -6.75 18.23
N ASP A 19 -12.69 -6.24 19.24
CA ASP A 19 -12.77 -4.83 19.63
C ASP A 19 -12.29 -3.90 18.52
N TYR A 20 -11.21 -4.26 17.82
CA TYR A 20 -10.72 -3.52 16.65
C TYR A 20 -11.78 -3.47 15.54
N ILE A 21 -12.40 -4.61 15.21
CA ILE A 21 -13.45 -4.64 14.19
C ILE A 21 -14.62 -3.73 14.61
N ASN A 22 -15.07 -3.81 15.87
CA ASN A 22 -16.14 -2.98 16.38
C ASN A 22 -15.80 -1.49 16.36
N GLU A 23 -14.55 -1.12 16.66
CA GLU A 23 -14.07 0.26 16.58
C GLU A 23 -14.16 0.78 15.13
N GLN A 24 -13.70 0.00 14.14
CA GLN A 24 -13.82 0.37 12.73
C GLN A 24 -15.29 0.53 12.30
N LEU A 25 -16.15 -0.39 12.70
CA LEU A 25 -17.58 -0.35 12.37
C LEU A 25 -18.35 0.78 13.08
N SER A 26 -17.86 1.29 14.20
CA SER A 26 -18.48 2.38 14.95
C SER A 26 -18.00 3.78 14.57
N ALA A 27 -17.11 3.90 13.59
CA ALA A 27 -16.62 5.19 13.11
C ALA A 27 -17.75 6.06 12.54
N SER A 28 -17.69 7.36 12.75
CA SER A 28 -18.77 8.32 12.42
C SER A 28 -19.14 8.41 10.94
N TRP A 29 -18.28 7.94 10.06
CA TRP A 29 -18.49 7.90 8.61
C TRP A 29 -19.11 6.60 8.10
N VAL A 30 -19.25 5.59 8.96
CA VAL A 30 -19.80 4.27 8.61
C VAL A 30 -21.31 4.33 8.60
N THR A 31 -21.90 3.90 7.49
CA THR A 31 -23.32 3.69 7.29
C THR A 31 -23.57 2.27 6.80
N ASP A 32 -24.84 1.83 6.78
CA ASP A 32 -25.22 0.45 6.47
C ASP A 32 -24.73 -0.04 5.09
N ASP A 33 -24.50 0.87 4.14
CA ASP A 33 -24.12 0.55 2.76
C ASP A 33 -22.66 0.86 2.43
N VAL A 34 -21.82 1.19 3.44
CA VAL A 34 -20.42 1.57 3.22
C VAL A 34 -19.49 0.39 3.43
N PHE A 35 -18.55 0.20 2.50
CA PHE A 35 -17.45 -0.75 2.66
C PHE A 35 -16.47 -0.26 3.73
N VAL A 36 -16.29 -1.03 4.78
CA VAL A 36 -15.34 -0.74 5.87
C VAL A 36 -14.12 -1.65 5.74
N PRO A 37 -12.94 -1.12 5.40
CA PRO A 37 -11.73 -1.93 5.28
C PRO A 37 -11.26 -2.37 6.67
N ILE A 38 -11.13 -3.68 6.89
CA ILE A 38 -10.67 -4.26 8.16
C ILE A 38 -9.21 -4.68 8.05
N ARG A 39 -8.85 -5.46 7.03
CA ARG A 39 -7.49 -5.94 6.81
C ARG A 39 -7.23 -6.23 5.34
N SER A 40 -6.01 -5.94 4.89
CA SER A 40 -5.52 -6.38 3.59
C SER A 40 -4.85 -7.74 3.72
N VAL A 41 -5.15 -8.62 2.77
CA VAL A 41 -4.56 -9.96 2.67
C VAL A 41 -3.95 -10.14 1.28
N ALA A 42 -2.93 -10.96 1.17
CA ALA A 42 -2.30 -11.24 -0.11
C ALA A 42 -3.27 -12.00 -1.03
N VAL A 43 -3.28 -11.66 -2.32
CA VAL A 43 -4.23 -12.20 -3.31
C VAL A 43 -4.04 -13.69 -3.55
N ASP A 44 -2.86 -14.22 -3.30
CA ASP A 44 -2.52 -15.65 -3.41
C ASP A 44 -3.01 -16.50 -2.22
N ASN A 45 -3.52 -15.86 -1.16
CA ASN A 45 -4.12 -16.56 -0.02
C ASN A 45 -5.60 -16.91 -0.30
N GLU A 46 -5.82 -17.71 -1.36
CA GLU A 46 -7.15 -18.09 -1.82
C GLU A 46 -7.97 -18.83 -0.75
N GLU A 47 -7.31 -19.61 0.12
CA GLU A 47 -7.98 -20.36 1.19
C GLU A 47 -8.60 -19.40 2.22
N LEU A 48 -7.84 -18.42 2.71
CA LEU A 48 -8.33 -17.41 3.63
C LEU A 48 -9.45 -16.56 3.00
N ILE A 49 -9.26 -16.14 1.74
CA ILE A 49 -10.26 -15.35 1.00
C ILE A 49 -11.58 -16.14 0.89
N SER A 50 -11.52 -17.42 0.59
CA SER A 50 -12.71 -18.28 0.50
C SER A 50 -13.42 -18.39 1.86
N GLN A 51 -12.67 -18.58 2.94
CA GLN A 51 -13.22 -18.70 4.30
C GLN A 51 -13.90 -17.40 4.77
N VAL A 52 -13.31 -16.25 4.51
CA VAL A 52 -13.90 -14.97 4.91
C VAL A 52 -15.16 -14.62 4.09
N LEU A 53 -15.23 -15.05 2.82
CA LEU A 53 -16.39 -14.86 1.97
C LEU A 53 -17.60 -15.72 2.37
N GLU A 54 -17.41 -16.78 3.16
CA GLU A 54 -18.51 -17.58 3.74
C GLU A 54 -19.24 -16.83 4.87
N ILE A 55 -18.61 -15.79 5.45
CA ILE A 55 -19.18 -15.01 6.53
C ILE A 55 -20.14 -13.97 5.95
N SER A 56 -21.36 -13.95 6.45
CA SER A 56 -22.39 -13.02 5.96
C SER A 56 -22.00 -11.55 6.20
N GLY A 57 -22.12 -10.74 5.17
CA GLY A 57 -21.80 -9.31 5.22
C GLY A 57 -20.30 -8.98 5.02
N VAL A 58 -19.48 -9.99 4.76
CA VAL A 58 -18.07 -9.78 4.38
C VAL A 58 -17.95 -9.67 2.87
N MET A 59 -17.20 -8.69 2.43
CA MET A 59 -16.85 -8.47 1.02
C MET A 59 -15.34 -8.37 0.87
N VAL A 60 -14.81 -8.88 -0.23
CA VAL A 60 -13.40 -8.73 -0.61
C VAL A 60 -13.32 -7.80 -1.81
N ASN A 61 -12.47 -6.78 -1.69
CA ASN A 61 -12.18 -5.87 -2.79
C ASN A 61 -10.69 -5.94 -3.11
N THR A 62 -10.34 -6.00 -4.39
CA THR A 62 -8.95 -6.03 -4.82
C THR A 62 -8.41 -4.61 -4.93
N THR A 63 -7.29 -4.36 -4.29
CA THR A 63 -6.57 -3.09 -4.37
C THR A 63 -5.09 -3.34 -4.58
N SER A 64 -4.43 -2.43 -5.27
CA SER A 64 -2.97 -2.43 -5.38
C SER A 64 -2.36 -1.81 -4.14
N ALA A 65 -1.37 -2.49 -3.55
CA ALA A 65 -0.63 -1.99 -2.41
C ALA A 65 0.87 -2.05 -2.69
N ARG A 66 1.62 -1.11 -2.12
CA ARG A 66 3.08 -1.14 -2.18
C ARG A 66 3.60 -2.18 -1.20
N GLU A 67 4.46 -3.08 -1.66
CA GLU A 67 5.12 -4.09 -0.87
C GLU A 67 6.61 -3.78 -0.74
N TYR A 68 7.17 -4.00 0.45
CA TYR A 68 8.58 -3.80 0.76
C TYR A 68 9.21 -5.12 1.23
N PRO A 69 9.66 -5.99 0.32
CA PRO A 69 10.09 -7.37 0.65
C PRO A 69 11.27 -7.42 1.63
N TYR A 70 12.09 -6.36 1.68
CA TYR A 70 13.26 -6.27 2.55
C TYR A 70 12.99 -5.46 3.84
N GLY A 71 11.76 -5.02 4.06
CA GLY A 71 11.30 -4.37 5.30
C GLY A 71 12.32 -3.40 5.89
N GLU A 72 12.69 -3.64 7.14
CA GLU A 72 13.59 -2.79 7.93
C GLU A 72 14.97 -2.59 7.30
N THR A 73 15.49 -3.60 6.61
CA THR A 73 16.85 -3.57 6.02
C THR A 73 17.02 -2.42 5.02
N LEU A 74 16.01 -2.16 4.20
CA LEU A 74 16.05 -1.14 3.17
C LEU A 74 15.12 0.04 3.44
N ALA A 75 14.44 0.09 4.58
CA ALA A 75 13.44 1.10 4.88
C ALA A 75 13.94 2.54 4.67
N HIS A 76 15.13 2.86 5.18
CA HIS A 76 15.72 4.20 5.01
C HIS A 76 16.09 4.52 3.56
N LEU A 77 16.43 3.52 2.75
CA LEU A 77 16.77 3.71 1.34
C LEU A 77 15.49 3.80 0.49
N THR A 78 14.61 2.82 0.59
CA THR A 78 13.38 2.78 -0.21
C THR A 78 12.41 3.87 0.20
N GLY A 79 12.31 4.14 1.49
CA GLY A 79 11.29 5.01 2.03
C GLY A 79 9.93 4.29 2.09
N TYR A 80 8.87 5.08 2.12
CA TYR A 80 7.50 4.57 2.17
C TYR A 80 6.55 5.51 1.41
N VAL A 81 5.38 4.97 1.09
CA VAL A 81 4.27 5.71 0.50
C VAL A 81 3.15 5.92 1.52
N GLN A 82 2.41 7.01 1.39
CA GLN A 82 1.26 7.33 2.22
C GLN A 82 0.25 8.18 1.43
N ALA A 83 -0.98 8.26 1.93
CA ALA A 83 -1.98 9.17 1.36
C ALA A 83 -1.45 10.61 1.33
N ILE A 84 -1.75 11.31 0.24
CA ILE A 84 -1.39 12.71 0.06
C ILE A 84 -2.04 13.58 1.15
N SER A 85 -1.29 14.51 1.74
CA SER A 85 -1.83 15.47 2.67
C SER A 85 -2.53 16.63 1.93
N ALA A 86 -3.37 17.39 2.63
CA ALA A 86 -4.04 18.55 2.05
C ALA A 86 -3.05 19.62 1.55
N GLU A 87 -1.95 19.81 2.29
CA GLU A 87 -0.90 20.77 1.91
C GLU A 87 -0.14 20.35 0.65
N GLU A 88 0.16 19.04 0.54
CA GLU A 88 0.78 18.51 -0.66
C GLU A 88 -0.16 18.57 -1.86
N LEU A 89 -1.44 18.27 -1.65
CA LEU A 89 -2.43 18.34 -2.70
C LEU A 89 -2.57 19.75 -3.28
N ASP A 90 -2.54 20.78 -2.43
CA ASP A 90 -2.58 22.19 -2.87
C ASP A 90 -1.41 22.52 -3.80
N THR A 91 -0.25 21.91 -3.59
CA THR A 91 0.95 22.14 -4.41
C THR A 91 1.07 21.22 -5.64
N MET A 92 0.38 20.08 -5.62
CA MET A 92 0.50 19.03 -6.63
C MET A 92 -0.79 18.84 -7.46
N ALA A 93 -1.86 19.58 -7.19
CA ALA A 93 -3.14 19.44 -7.88
C ALA A 93 -3.01 19.59 -9.42
N ASP A 94 -2.19 20.52 -9.86
CA ASP A 94 -1.93 20.77 -11.30
C ASP A 94 -1.18 19.60 -11.97
N GLN A 95 -0.61 18.68 -11.18
CA GLN A 95 0.09 17.50 -11.66
C GLN A 95 -0.83 16.25 -11.72
N GLY A 96 -2.13 16.43 -11.51
CA GLY A 96 -3.13 15.38 -11.59
C GLY A 96 -3.23 14.51 -10.33
N TYR A 97 -2.78 15.00 -9.17
CA TYR A 97 -3.04 14.34 -7.88
C TYR A 97 -4.44 14.66 -7.38
N THR A 98 -5.02 13.69 -6.68
CA THR A 98 -6.34 13.79 -6.06
C THR A 98 -6.23 13.49 -4.57
N SER A 99 -7.27 13.75 -3.80
CA SER A 99 -7.31 13.44 -2.37
C SER A 99 -7.16 11.96 -2.02
N SER A 100 -7.33 11.08 -3.00
CA SER A 100 -7.14 9.63 -2.86
C SER A 100 -5.76 9.15 -3.34
N SER A 101 -4.91 10.05 -3.84
CA SER A 101 -3.58 9.69 -4.32
C SER A 101 -2.67 9.26 -3.18
N ILE A 102 -1.83 8.27 -3.46
CA ILE A 102 -0.75 7.81 -2.59
C ILE A 102 0.55 8.35 -3.14
N VAL A 103 1.39 8.92 -2.29
CA VAL A 103 2.65 9.57 -2.68
C VAL A 103 3.82 9.08 -1.84
N GLY A 104 5.01 9.08 -2.42
CA GLY A 104 6.26 8.78 -1.71
C GLY A 104 6.60 9.87 -0.69
N LYS A 105 6.79 9.48 0.56
CA LYS A 105 7.07 10.40 1.67
C LYS A 105 8.54 10.52 2.01
N SER A 106 9.32 9.53 1.67
CA SER A 106 10.77 9.52 1.96
C SER A 106 11.52 8.62 0.98
N GLY A 107 12.86 8.67 1.03
CA GLY A 107 13.74 7.78 0.31
C GLY A 107 13.56 7.83 -1.22
N LEU A 108 13.75 6.69 -1.84
CA LEU A 108 13.63 6.54 -3.29
C LEU A 108 12.18 6.71 -3.77
N GLU A 109 11.19 6.31 -2.95
CA GLU A 109 9.77 6.53 -3.27
C GLU A 109 9.48 8.02 -3.49
N GLN A 110 10.02 8.89 -2.63
CA GLN A 110 9.85 10.34 -2.78
C GLN A 110 10.66 10.91 -3.95
N ILE A 111 11.92 10.50 -4.07
CA ILE A 111 12.84 11.05 -5.10
C ILE A 111 12.39 10.69 -6.51
N TYR A 112 11.89 9.46 -6.67
CA TYR A 112 11.45 8.92 -7.96
C TYR A 112 9.93 8.89 -8.13
N GLU A 113 9.17 9.59 -7.29
CA GLU A 113 7.71 9.66 -7.33
C GLU A 113 7.18 9.87 -8.75
N SER A 114 7.71 10.85 -9.47
CA SER A 114 7.28 11.18 -10.83
C SER A 114 7.57 10.07 -11.87
N SER A 115 8.50 9.18 -11.58
CA SER A 115 8.83 8.03 -12.44
C SER A 115 8.06 6.78 -12.04
N LEU A 116 7.91 6.56 -10.75
CA LEU A 116 7.23 5.40 -10.18
C LEU A 116 5.71 5.51 -10.28
N ARG A 117 5.19 6.73 -10.26
CA ARG A 117 3.77 6.99 -10.43
C ARG A 117 3.35 6.71 -11.86
N GLY A 118 2.29 5.94 -12.02
CA GLY A 118 1.59 5.79 -13.29
C GLY A 118 0.70 6.99 -13.62
N THR A 119 -0.13 6.83 -14.60
CA THR A 119 -1.21 7.75 -14.93
C THR A 119 -2.54 7.05 -14.72
N ASP A 120 -3.41 7.65 -13.92
CA ASP A 120 -4.73 7.09 -13.65
C ASP A 120 -5.55 7.00 -14.93
N GLY A 121 -6.25 5.89 -15.11
CA GLY A 121 -7.27 5.76 -16.13
C GLY A 121 -8.54 6.50 -15.72
N CYS A 122 -9.36 6.85 -16.70
CA CYS A 122 -10.69 7.38 -16.44
C CYS A 122 -11.73 6.80 -17.40
N GLU A 123 -12.95 6.66 -16.89
CA GLU A 123 -14.09 6.25 -17.68
C GLU A 123 -15.27 7.18 -17.41
N ILE A 124 -15.87 7.69 -18.49
CA ILE A 124 -17.06 8.55 -18.42
C ILE A 124 -18.26 7.72 -18.82
N LEU A 125 -19.14 7.49 -17.86
CA LEU A 125 -20.32 6.65 -18.01
C LEU A 125 -21.61 7.47 -17.96
N ILE A 126 -22.58 7.09 -18.76
CA ILE A 126 -23.99 7.43 -18.52
C ILE A 126 -24.63 6.26 -17.77
N LEU A 127 -25.22 6.55 -16.62
CA LEU A 127 -25.93 5.57 -15.85
C LEU A 127 -27.46 5.73 -15.97
N TYR A 128 -28.19 4.63 -15.86
CA TYR A 128 -29.62 4.66 -15.57
C TYR A 128 -29.86 5.05 -14.11
N SER A 129 -31.11 5.35 -13.77
CA SER A 129 -31.51 5.72 -12.39
C SER A 129 -31.33 4.60 -11.37
N ASP A 130 -31.16 3.34 -11.81
CA ASP A 130 -30.87 2.16 -11.00
C ASP A 130 -29.38 1.88 -10.83
N GLY A 131 -28.51 2.77 -11.36
CA GLY A 131 -27.05 2.65 -11.29
C GLY A 131 -26.43 1.76 -12.38
N THR A 132 -27.21 1.14 -13.24
CA THR A 132 -26.67 0.34 -14.36
C THR A 132 -26.09 1.22 -15.46
N VAL A 133 -25.01 0.74 -16.10
CA VAL A 133 -24.36 1.48 -17.19
C VAL A 133 -25.24 1.47 -18.42
N LYS A 134 -25.59 2.65 -18.90
CA LYS A 134 -26.32 2.84 -20.15
C LYS A 134 -25.38 2.94 -21.35
N GLU A 135 -24.32 3.72 -21.21
CA GLU A 135 -23.40 4.02 -22.30
C GLU A 135 -22.06 4.50 -21.73
N THR A 136 -20.94 4.09 -22.34
CA THR A 136 -19.61 4.64 -22.08
C THR A 136 -19.31 5.73 -23.09
N LEU A 137 -19.15 6.98 -22.62
CA LEU A 137 -18.87 8.14 -23.48
C LEU A 137 -17.39 8.29 -23.80
N GLY A 138 -16.51 7.88 -22.88
CA GLY A 138 -15.07 7.97 -23.05
C GLY A 138 -14.35 7.01 -22.10
N TYR A 139 -13.20 6.55 -22.55
CA TYR A 139 -12.33 5.67 -21.79
C TYR A 139 -10.88 6.05 -22.04
N GLN A 140 -10.10 6.17 -20.97
CA GLN A 140 -8.65 6.29 -21.01
C GLN A 140 -8.08 5.20 -20.10
N ALA A 141 -7.25 4.33 -20.65
CA ALA A 141 -6.61 3.28 -19.85
C ALA A 141 -5.62 3.89 -18.84
N ALA A 142 -5.50 3.27 -17.67
CA ALA A 142 -4.40 3.54 -16.77
C ALA A 142 -3.07 3.14 -17.44
N VAL A 143 -2.00 3.85 -17.09
CA VAL A 143 -0.64 3.56 -17.54
C VAL A 143 0.24 3.36 -16.33
N ASP A 144 0.91 2.22 -16.25
CA ASP A 144 1.83 1.92 -15.16
C ASP A 144 3.02 2.87 -15.12
N GLY A 145 3.56 3.10 -13.92
CA GLY A 145 4.81 3.84 -13.75
C GLY A 145 6.02 3.08 -14.31
N ASN A 146 7.16 3.74 -14.30
CA ASN A 146 8.40 3.15 -14.78
C ASN A 146 9.15 2.46 -13.63
N ASP A 147 9.84 1.37 -13.97
CA ASP A 147 10.75 0.71 -13.04
C ASP A 147 12.00 1.55 -12.78
N VAL A 148 12.47 1.54 -11.54
CA VAL A 148 13.74 2.16 -11.14
C VAL A 148 14.72 1.06 -10.78
N HIS A 149 15.78 0.90 -11.60
CA HIS A 149 16.83 -0.08 -11.37
C HIS A 149 17.96 0.53 -10.54
N LEU A 150 18.31 -0.14 -9.44
CA LEU A 150 19.34 0.28 -8.52
C LEU A 150 20.60 -0.59 -8.67
N THR A 151 21.73 -0.04 -8.25
CA THR A 151 23.00 -0.80 -8.13
C THR A 151 23.11 -1.52 -6.78
N ILE A 152 22.08 -1.43 -5.95
CA ILE A 152 22.03 -1.99 -4.61
C ILE A 152 21.93 -3.53 -4.68
N ASP A 153 22.77 -4.18 -3.90
CA ASP A 153 22.70 -5.62 -3.63
C ASP A 153 21.94 -5.84 -2.33
N ALA A 154 20.71 -6.31 -2.45
CA ALA A 154 19.82 -6.50 -1.30
C ALA A 154 20.35 -7.56 -0.32
N GLN A 155 21.04 -8.60 -0.79
CA GLN A 155 21.65 -9.62 0.08
C GLN A 155 22.80 -9.02 0.88
N LEU A 156 23.64 -8.21 0.25
CA LEU A 156 24.71 -7.49 0.93
C LEU A 156 24.14 -6.52 1.97
N CYS A 157 23.05 -5.82 1.65
CA CYS A 157 22.36 -4.96 2.61
C CYS A 157 21.88 -5.75 3.82
N GLN A 158 21.24 -6.91 3.62
CA GLN A 158 20.77 -7.75 4.71
C GLN A 158 21.93 -8.18 5.62
N ILE A 159 23.02 -8.69 5.04
CA ILE A 159 24.20 -9.11 5.82
C ILE A 159 24.75 -7.95 6.67
N LEU A 160 24.84 -6.74 6.08
CA LEU A 160 25.36 -5.59 6.80
C LEU A 160 24.39 -5.07 7.86
N TYR A 161 23.08 -5.13 7.60
CA TYR A 161 22.07 -4.77 8.58
C TYR A 161 22.10 -5.70 9.79
N ASP A 162 22.20 -7.01 9.55
CA ASP A 162 22.28 -8.01 10.62
C ASP A 162 23.53 -7.81 11.53
N GLN A 163 24.61 -7.27 10.97
CA GLN A 163 25.80 -6.94 11.76
C GLN A 163 25.63 -5.67 12.63
N LEU A 164 24.65 -4.84 12.30
CA LEU A 164 24.31 -3.63 13.06
C LEU A 164 23.20 -3.90 14.10
N GLU A 165 22.66 -5.13 14.17
CA GLU A 165 21.58 -5.47 15.07
C GLU A 165 21.95 -5.16 16.54
N GLY A 166 21.13 -4.33 17.17
CA GLY A 166 21.33 -3.85 18.54
C GLY A 166 22.22 -2.62 18.69
N ASP A 167 22.85 -2.17 17.61
CA ASP A 167 23.69 -0.96 17.59
C ASP A 167 23.05 0.17 16.75
N ASN A 168 23.39 1.40 17.07
CA ASN A 168 23.06 2.55 16.23
C ASN A 168 24.21 2.81 15.26
N GLY A 169 23.96 2.63 13.97
CA GLY A 169 25.02 2.79 12.99
C GLY A 169 24.54 2.81 11.54
N LEU A 170 25.48 2.98 10.66
CA LEU A 170 25.26 2.89 9.23
C LEU A 170 26.41 2.11 8.56
N ALA A 171 26.08 1.43 7.45
CA ALA A 171 27.09 0.79 6.62
C ALA A 171 26.84 1.15 5.14
N VAL A 172 27.94 1.51 4.46
CA VAL A 172 27.91 1.82 3.02
C VAL A 172 28.99 1.00 2.32
N ALA A 173 28.60 0.28 1.27
CA ALA A 173 29.55 -0.40 0.40
C ALA A 173 29.50 0.18 -1.00
N MET A 174 30.67 0.45 -1.57
CA MET A 174 30.81 1.05 -2.90
C MET A 174 31.83 0.30 -3.74
N ASN A 175 31.52 0.14 -5.01
CA ASN A 175 32.50 -0.38 -5.98
C ASN A 175 33.52 0.70 -6.33
N MET A 176 34.76 0.49 -5.92
CA MET A 176 35.86 1.47 -6.10
C MET A 176 36.25 1.75 -7.56
N LYS A 177 35.86 0.86 -8.50
CA LYS A 177 36.16 1.05 -9.92
C LYS A 177 35.08 1.84 -10.65
N THR A 178 33.79 1.63 -10.28
CA THR A 178 32.66 2.21 -10.98
C THR A 178 31.99 3.35 -10.21
N GLY A 179 32.25 3.47 -8.91
CA GLY A 179 31.57 4.38 -8.01
C GLY A 179 30.12 3.93 -7.66
N ALA A 180 29.66 2.76 -8.13
CA ALA A 180 28.33 2.27 -7.84
C ALA A 180 28.18 1.94 -6.35
N ILE A 181 27.11 2.42 -5.74
CA ILE A 181 26.74 2.08 -4.36
C ILE A 181 26.09 0.70 -4.38
N LEU A 182 26.66 -0.24 -3.66
CA LEU A 182 26.20 -1.62 -3.57
C LEU A 182 25.35 -1.87 -2.34
N SER A 183 25.60 -1.13 -1.27
CA SER A 183 24.81 -1.19 -0.05
C SER A 183 24.75 0.16 0.64
N LEU A 184 23.58 0.45 1.20
CA LEU A 184 23.34 1.60 2.04
C LEU A 184 22.30 1.17 3.10
N VAL A 185 22.76 0.92 4.32
CA VAL A 185 21.91 0.47 5.44
C VAL A 185 22.13 1.35 6.66
N SER A 186 21.08 1.53 7.44
CA SER A 186 21.11 2.30 8.68
C SER A 186 20.26 1.57 9.73
N ALA A 187 20.76 1.48 10.96
CA ALA A 187 20.07 0.92 12.11
C ALA A 187 20.00 1.95 13.25
N PRO A 188 18.93 1.99 14.04
CA PRO A 188 17.70 1.22 13.86
C PRO A 188 16.86 1.70 12.67
N SER A 189 15.98 0.84 12.20
CA SER A 189 14.92 1.21 11.25
C SER A 189 13.78 1.94 11.98
N TYR A 190 12.89 2.61 11.23
CA TYR A 190 11.66 3.25 11.75
C TYR A 190 10.46 2.35 11.56
#